data_a3f2a2c4f986640ce6a125dc743aa671
#
_entry.id   a3f2a2c4f986640ce6a125dc743aa671
#
_cell.length_a   1.000
_cell.length_b   1.000
_cell.length_c   1.000
_cell.angle_alpha   90.00
_cell.angle_beta   90.00
_cell.angle_gamma   90.00
#
_symmetry.space_group_name_H-M   'P 1'
#
loop_
_entity.id
_entity.type
_entity.pdbx_description
1 polymer ?
#
loop_
_entity_poly.entity_id
_entity_poly.type
_entity_poly.pdbx_seq_one_letter_code
_entity_poly.pdbx_strand_id
1 'polypeptide(L)'
;APFDFDVSVKDIYSSIMTGAQLVLIPKEYFSTPPRLLDYLCDKKVTNLTWAVSALTLVSALKGLNYRVPESVKRVMFSGEAMPAKQLRIWQEKLPEAKFVNLYGPTEITCNCTYFPIERQYEDSEKIPAGKAFPGRRVILVDEEGKQVTEPGVQGEICSAGESLANGCLL
;
A
#
# COMPACT_ATOMS: atom_id res chain seq x y z
N ALA A 1 -1.91 -7.94 6.12
CA ALA A 1 -2.67 -7.28 7.18
C ALA A 1 -3.31 -8.33 8.10
N PRO A 2 -3.63 -8.02 9.38
CA PRO A 2 -4.47 -8.88 10.22
C PRO A 2 -5.84 -9.12 9.56
N PHE A 3 -6.47 -10.28 9.82
CA PHE A 3 -7.74 -10.62 9.14
C PHE A 3 -8.95 -9.84 9.63
N ASP A 4 -8.86 -9.22 10.78
CA ASP A 4 -9.83 -8.28 11.34
C ASP A 4 -9.71 -6.85 10.78
N PHE A 5 -8.77 -6.62 9.86
CA PHE A 5 -8.56 -5.34 9.19
C PHE A 5 -8.91 -5.46 7.71
N ASP A 6 -9.67 -4.50 7.17
CA ASP A 6 -10.23 -4.52 5.81
C ASP A 6 -9.19 -4.71 4.70
N VAL A 7 -7.95 -4.26 4.92
CA VAL A 7 -6.83 -4.45 3.97
C VAL A 7 -6.56 -5.92 3.66
N SER A 8 -6.92 -6.86 4.56
CA SER A 8 -6.75 -8.30 4.36
C SER A 8 -7.59 -8.85 3.20
N VAL A 9 -8.70 -8.19 2.89
CA VAL A 9 -9.61 -8.54 1.78
C VAL A 9 -8.85 -8.64 0.45
N LYS A 10 -7.90 -7.74 0.21
CA LYS A 10 -7.06 -7.77 -1.00
C LYS A 10 -6.25 -9.05 -1.12
N ASP A 11 -5.60 -9.46 -0.03
CA ASP A 11 -4.75 -10.65 -0.04
C ASP A 11 -5.58 -11.92 -0.22
N ILE A 12 -6.70 -12.03 0.52
CA ILE A 12 -7.57 -13.21 0.50
C ILE A 12 -8.21 -13.37 -0.88
N TYR A 13 -8.96 -12.38 -1.34
CA TYR A 13 -9.71 -12.51 -2.59
C TYR A 13 -8.82 -12.52 -3.82
N SER A 14 -7.72 -11.75 -3.85
CA SER A 14 -6.77 -11.81 -4.96
C SER A 14 -6.13 -13.20 -5.09
N SER A 15 -5.80 -13.84 -3.96
CA SER A 15 -5.25 -15.20 -3.98
C SER A 15 -6.26 -16.21 -4.50
N ILE A 16 -7.52 -16.14 -4.06
CA ILE A 16 -8.59 -17.04 -4.53
C ILE A 16 -8.86 -16.85 -6.02
N MET A 17 -9.00 -15.60 -6.46
CA MET A 17 -9.32 -15.27 -7.87
C MET A 17 -8.23 -15.67 -8.86
N THR A 18 -6.97 -15.68 -8.43
CA THR A 18 -5.83 -15.97 -9.29
C THR A 18 -5.25 -17.37 -9.09
N GLY A 19 -5.74 -18.14 -8.13
CA GLY A 19 -5.17 -19.42 -7.73
C GLY A 19 -3.77 -19.30 -7.10
N ALA A 20 -3.41 -18.11 -6.61
CA ALA A 20 -2.13 -17.87 -5.96
C ALA A 20 -2.10 -18.39 -4.53
N GLN A 21 -0.91 -18.75 -4.06
CA GLN A 21 -0.71 -19.14 -2.67
C GLN A 21 -0.74 -17.91 -1.76
N LEU A 22 -1.60 -17.91 -0.75
CA LEU A 22 -1.57 -16.94 0.34
C LEU A 22 -0.56 -17.37 1.40
N VAL A 23 0.47 -16.53 1.64
CA VAL A 23 1.50 -16.79 2.64
C VAL A 23 1.20 -15.96 3.89
N LEU A 24 0.83 -16.65 4.98
CA LEU A 24 0.58 -16.02 6.27
C LEU A 24 1.88 -15.80 7.02
N ILE A 25 2.14 -14.55 7.43
CA ILE A 25 3.35 -14.17 8.15
C ILE A 25 3.00 -14.04 9.63
N PRO A 26 3.68 -14.77 10.53
CA PRO A 26 3.51 -14.59 11.96
C PRO A 26 3.82 -13.15 12.39
N LYS A 27 2.95 -12.56 13.22
CA LYS A 27 3.04 -11.15 13.62
C LYS A 27 4.39 -10.79 14.25
N GLU A 28 4.95 -11.68 15.03
CA GLU A 28 6.24 -11.52 15.71
C GLU A 28 7.43 -11.39 14.76
N TYR A 29 7.32 -11.83 13.50
CA TYR A 29 8.39 -11.70 12.51
C TYR A 29 8.64 -10.24 12.13
N PHE A 30 7.62 -9.39 12.17
CA PHE A 30 7.77 -7.96 11.86
C PHE A 30 8.69 -7.24 12.87
N SER A 31 8.80 -7.73 14.11
CA SER A 31 9.72 -7.18 15.09
C SER A 31 11.17 -7.64 14.89
N THR A 32 11.42 -8.59 13.99
CA THR A 32 12.75 -9.17 13.74
C THR A 32 13.00 -9.25 12.24
N PRO A 33 13.43 -8.15 11.58
CA PRO A 33 13.60 -8.10 10.13
C PRO A 33 14.40 -9.25 9.51
N PRO A 34 15.51 -9.74 10.09
CA PRO A 34 16.20 -10.90 9.53
C PRO A 34 15.30 -12.13 9.40
N ARG A 35 14.54 -12.46 10.45
CA ARG A 35 13.64 -13.61 10.46
C ARG A 35 12.50 -13.45 9.44
N LEU A 36 11.95 -12.23 9.33
CA LEU A 36 10.94 -11.89 8.33
C LEU A 36 11.47 -12.10 6.91
N LEU A 37 12.66 -11.58 6.62
CA LEU A 37 13.26 -11.64 5.29
C LEU A 37 13.66 -13.07 4.91
N ASP A 38 14.18 -13.87 5.85
CA ASP A 38 14.41 -15.30 5.64
C ASP A 38 13.10 -16.00 5.25
N TYR A 39 12.03 -15.73 5.99
CA TYR A 39 10.73 -16.33 5.71
C TYR A 39 10.20 -15.95 4.32
N LEU A 40 10.31 -14.66 3.93
CA LEU A 40 9.90 -14.22 2.60
C LEU A 40 10.69 -14.91 1.48
N CYS A 41 11.99 -15.05 1.65
CA CYS A 41 12.87 -15.74 0.71
C CYS A 41 12.56 -17.23 0.60
N ASP A 42 12.41 -17.91 1.73
CA ASP A 42 12.16 -19.37 1.80
C ASP A 42 10.80 -19.72 1.19
N LYS A 43 9.78 -18.85 1.38
CA LYS A 43 8.46 -18.99 0.77
C LYS A 43 8.40 -18.46 -0.67
N LYS A 44 9.48 -17.88 -1.20
CA LYS A 44 9.57 -17.26 -2.54
C LYS A 44 8.41 -16.32 -2.81
N VAL A 45 8.13 -15.43 -1.83
CA VAL A 45 7.03 -14.48 -1.91
C VAL A 45 7.25 -13.55 -3.11
N THR A 46 6.23 -13.39 -3.95
CA THR A 46 6.30 -12.57 -5.18
C THR A 46 5.58 -11.24 -5.06
N ASN A 47 4.59 -11.13 -4.17
CA ASN A 47 3.81 -9.91 -3.97
C ASN A 47 3.72 -9.60 -2.49
N LEU A 48 3.96 -8.34 -2.14
CA LEU A 48 3.76 -7.78 -0.80
C LEU A 48 2.60 -6.78 -0.86
N THR A 49 1.65 -6.89 0.07
CA THR A 49 0.59 -5.90 0.28
C THR A 49 0.61 -5.51 1.75
N TRP A 50 1.37 -4.49 2.08
CA TRP A 50 1.70 -4.14 3.45
C TRP A 50 1.29 -2.71 3.81
N ALA A 51 1.13 -2.44 5.11
CA ALA A 51 1.10 -1.09 5.62
C ALA A 51 2.47 -0.42 5.43
N VAL A 52 2.48 0.89 5.27
CA VAL A 52 3.72 1.68 5.14
C VAL A 52 4.63 1.47 6.34
N SER A 53 4.07 1.43 7.55
CA SER A 53 4.83 1.16 8.78
C SER A 53 5.62 -0.15 8.74
N ALA A 54 5.08 -1.22 8.15
CA ALA A 54 5.79 -2.49 8.03
C ALA A 54 7.00 -2.39 7.09
N LEU A 55 6.85 -1.73 5.93
CA LEU A 55 7.97 -1.49 5.01
C LEU A 55 9.03 -0.58 5.64
N THR A 56 8.58 0.49 6.30
CA THR A 56 9.46 1.45 6.97
C THR A 56 10.27 0.79 8.09
N LEU A 57 9.65 -0.08 8.87
CA LEU A 57 10.33 -0.79 9.96
C LEU A 57 11.49 -1.65 9.42
N VAL A 58 11.24 -2.42 8.36
CA VAL A 58 12.27 -3.27 7.73
C VAL A 58 13.44 -2.44 7.20
N SER A 59 13.16 -1.33 6.51
CA SER A 59 14.21 -0.47 5.95
C SER A 59 14.94 0.35 7.01
N ALA A 60 14.25 0.89 8.01
CA ALA A 60 14.83 1.66 9.12
C ALA A 60 15.77 0.81 9.99
N LEU A 61 15.42 -0.45 10.23
CA LEU A 61 16.25 -1.42 10.94
C LEU A 61 17.32 -2.07 10.04
N LYS A 62 17.52 -1.55 8.81
CA LYS A 62 18.51 -2.04 7.83
C LYS A 62 18.37 -3.52 7.48
N GLY A 63 17.16 -4.08 7.59
CA GLY A 63 16.89 -5.50 7.31
C GLY A 63 17.33 -5.90 5.90
N LEU A 64 17.08 -5.06 4.89
CA LEU A 64 17.48 -5.31 3.51
C LEU A 64 19.01 -5.35 3.28
N ASN A 65 19.83 -4.96 4.25
CA ASN A 65 21.28 -5.19 4.20
C ASN A 65 21.66 -6.60 4.67
N TYR A 66 20.78 -7.26 5.43
CA TYR A 66 20.97 -8.65 5.83
C TYR A 66 20.61 -9.60 4.69
N ARG A 67 19.37 -9.48 4.14
CA ARG A 67 18.89 -10.34 3.05
C ARG A 67 17.85 -9.61 2.20
N VAL A 68 17.90 -9.78 0.88
CA VAL A 68 16.95 -9.20 -0.06
C VAL A 68 16.00 -10.28 -0.57
N PRO A 69 14.67 -10.11 -0.48
CA PRO A 69 13.71 -11.08 -1.01
C PRO A 69 13.54 -10.91 -2.52
N GLU A 70 14.52 -11.34 -3.31
CA GLU A 70 14.64 -11.13 -4.76
C GLU A 70 13.48 -11.71 -5.58
N SER A 71 12.72 -12.65 -4.99
CA SER A 71 11.50 -13.18 -5.61
C SER A 71 10.36 -12.16 -5.69
N VAL A 72 10.42 -11.07 -4.91
CA VAL A 72 9.38 -10.05 -4.88
C VAL A 72 9.36 -9.25 -6.19
N LYS A 73 8.22 -9.28 -6.88
CA LYS A 73 7.98 -8.57 -8.15
C LYS A 73 7.04 -7.39 -8.00
N ARG A 74 6.30 -7.31 -6.89
CA ARG A 74 5.37 -6.21 -6.65
C ARG A 74 5.29 -5.91 -5.15
N VAL A 75 5.34 -4.61 -4.84
CA VAL A 75 5.15 -4.08 -3.49
C VAL A 75 4.03 -3.04 -3.55
N MET A 76 2.92 -3.35 -2.91
CA MET A 76 1.78 -2.45 -2.76
C MET A 76 1.69 -2.04 -1.30
N PHE A 77 1.46 -0.76 -1.04
CA PHE A 77 1.41 -0.25 0.33
C PHE A 77 0.32 0.82 0.48
N SER A 78 -0.22 0.94 1.69
CA SER A 78 -1.28 1.88 2.03
C SER A 78 -1.32 2.17 3.53
N GLY A 79 -2.26 3.03 3.94
CA GLY A 79 -2.59 3.34 5.32
C GLY A 79 -1.91 4.60 5.85
N GLU A 80 -0.76 4.97 5.32
CA GLU A 80 0.02 6.13 5.73
C GLU A 80 0.75 6.76 4.55
N ALA A 81 1.24 7.99 4.70
CA ALA A 81 2.13 8.59 3.71
C ALA A 81 3.49 7.88 3.72
N MET A 82 3.91 7.33 2.58
CA MET A 82 5.19 6.65 2.45
C MET A 82 6.34 7.67 2.40
N PRO A 83 7.30 7.62 3.36
CA PRO A 83 8.48 8.46 3.28
C PRO A 83 9.35 8.10 2.07
N ALA A 84 9.68 9.08 1.23
CA ALA A 84 10.43 8.88 0.01
C ALA A 84 11.79 8.18 0.24
N LYS A 85 12.49 8.57 1.31
CA LYS A 85 13.74 7.92 1.72
C LYS A 85 13.59 6.42 1.96
N GLN A 86 12.53 6.00 2.63
CA GLN A 86 12.30 4.59 2.93
C GLN A 86 11.91 3.81 1.66
N LEU A 87 11.12 4.42 0.79
CA LEU A 87 10.76 3.85 -0.50
C LEU A 87 12.00 3.62 -1.38
N ARG A 88 12.91 4.61 -1.47
CA ARG A 88 14.16 4.47 -2.25
C ARG A 88 15.00 3.29 -1.81
N ILE A 89 15.11 3.03 -0.49
CA ILE A 89 15.85 1.86 0.01
C ILE A 89 15.27 0.55 -0.56
N TRP A 90 13.95 0.44 -0.63
CA TRP A 90 13.30 -0.71 -1.23
C TRP A 90 13.49 -0.77 -2.75
N GLN A 91 13.39 0.37 -3.45
CA GLN A 91 13.60 0.45 -4.91
C GLN A 91 15.04 0.07 -5.30
N GLU A 92 16.03 0.53 -4.54
CA GLU A 92 17.45 0.18 -4.76
C GLU A 92 17.73 -1.31 -4.56
N LYS A 93 17.08 -1.93 -3.58
CA LYS A 93 17.26 -3.36 -3.27
C LYS A 93 16.43 -4.28 -4.17
N LEU A 94 15.34 -3.79 -4.72
CA LEU A 94 14.42 -4.52 -5.61
C LEU A 94 14.17 -3.72 -6.89
N PRO A 95 15.18 -3.49 -7.74
CA PRO A 95 15.07 -2.61 -8.91
C PRO A 95 14.07 -3.12 -9.96
N GLU A 96 13.83 -4.44 -10.01
CA GLU A 96 12.87 -5.07 -10.93
C GLU A 96 11.45 -5.13 -10.38
N ALA A 97 11.23 -4.76 -9.13
CA ALA A 97 9.92 -4.80 -8.52
C ALA A 97 9.10 -3.55 -8.88
N LYS A 98 7.80 -3.74 -9.08
CA LYS A 98 6.84 -2.65 -9.27
C LYS A 98 6.33 -2.19 -7.92
N PHE A 99 6.38 -0.89 -7.66
CA PHE A 99 5.86 -0.27 -6.45
C PHE A 99 4.57 0.47 -6.73
N VAL A 100 3.58 0.33 -5.87
CA VAL A 100 2.28 0.99 -6.03
C VAL A 100 1.82 1.54 -4.68
N ASN A 101 1.61 2.86 -4.63
CA ASN A 101 0.94 3.50 -3.50
C ASN A 101 -0.57 3.35 -3.66
N LEU A 102 -1.25 2.94 -2.60
CA LEU A 102 -2.70 2.77 -2.54
C LEU A 102 -3.27 3.67 -1.45
N TYR A 103 -4.43 4.27 -1.71
CA TYR A 103 -5.12 5.10 -0.74
C TYR A 103 -6.61 4.77 -0.70
N GLY A 104 -7.20 4.83 0.47
CA GLY A 104 -8.62 4.74 0.73
C GLY A 104 -8.91 4.49 2.19
N PRO A 105 -10.01 5.08 2.72
CA PRO A 105 -10.53 4.76 4.04
C PRO A 105 -11.30 3.43 4.01
N THR A 106 -11.56 2.86 5.18
CA THR A 106 -12.31 1.61 5.35
C THR A 106 -13.73 1.70 4.77
N GLU A 107 -14.34 2.88 4.82
CA GLU A 107 -15.69 3.16 4.32
C GLU A 107 -15.84 2.97 2.81
N ILE A 108 -14.74 2.99 2.03
CA ILE A 108 -14.76 2.69 0.59
C ILE A 108 -14.24 1.27 0.27
N THR A 109 -14.20 0.41 1.23
CA THR A 109 -13.68 -0.96 1.14
C THR A 109 -12.22 -0.97 0.70
N CYS A 110 -11.34 -0.68 1.63
CA CYS A 110 -9.90 -0.81 1.55
C CYS A 110 -9.17 0.30 0.78
N ASN A 111 -9.37 0.46 -0.52
CA ASN A 111 -8.69 1.49 -1.30
C ASN A 111 -9.55 2.00 -2.45
N CYS A 112 -9.52 3.31 -2.70
CA CYS A 112 -10.22 3.96 -3.82
C CYS A 112 -9.28 4.48 -4.89
N THR A 113 -7.99 4.69 -4.59
CA THR A 113 -7.00 5.16 -5.57
C THR A 113 -5.74 4.31 -5.59
N TYR A 114 -4.99 4.42 -6.68
CA TYR A 114 -3.69 3.80 -6.85
C TYR A 114 -2.74 4.71 -7.62
N PHE A 115 -1.46 4.64 -7.29
CA PHE A 115 -0.39 5.36 -7.95
C PHE A 115 0.80 4.44 -8.22
N PRO A 116 1.04 4.00 -9.47
CA PRO A 116 2.26 3.31 -9.85
C PRO A 116 3.47 4.24 -9.71
N ILE A 117 4.51 3.77 -9.06
CA ILE A 117 5.71 4.55 -8.81
C ILE A 117 6.76 4.20 -9.86
N GLU A 118 6.99 5.12 -10.79
CA GLU A 118 7.84 4.91 -11.96
C GLU A 118 9.20 5.62 -11.85
N ARG A 119 9.41 6.39 -10.77
CA ARG A 119 10.67 7.11 -10.51
C ARG A 119 11.02 7.08 -9.02
N GLN A 120 12.20 7.53 -8.71
CA GLN A 120 12.58 7.87 -7.34
C GLN A 120 12.06 9.27 -6.97
N TYR A 121 11.82 9.48 -5.70
CA TYR A 121 11.34 10.73 -5.11
C TYR A 121 12.39 11.28 -4.15
N GLU A 122 12.57 12.61 -4.14
CA GLU A 122 13.41 13.30 -3.17
C GLU A 122 12.76 13.31 -1.78
N ASP A 123 13.55 13.49 -0.72
CA ASP A 123 13.03 13.43 0.66
C ASP A 123 11.97 14.50 0.97
N SER A 124 12.00 15.62 0.26
CA SER A 124 11.02 16.70 0.38
C SER A 124 9.73 16.46 -0.42
N GLU A 125 9.73 15.51 -1.34
CA GLU A 125 8.58 15.21 -2.19
C GLU A 125 7.58 14.30 -1.49
N LYS A 126 6.29 14.55 -1.76
CA LYS A 126 5.19 13.66 -1.35
C LYS A 126 4.84 12.71 -2.49
N ILE A 127 4.64 11.45 -2.16
CA ILE A 127 4.17 10.45 -3.11
C ILE A 127 2.66 10.63 -3.30
N PRO A 128 2.18 10.83 -4.54
CA PRO A 128 0.76 11.05 -4.80
C PRO A 128 -0.12 9.86 -4.39
N ALA A 129 -1.36 10.15 -4.00
CA ALA A 129 -2.40 9.12 -3.80
C ALA A 129 -2.87 8.50 -5.13
N GLY A 130 -2.65 9.21 -6.25
CA GLY A 130 -2.89 8.70 -7.59
C GLY A 130 -4.29 8.94 -8.11
N LYS A 131 -4.78 8.03 -8.93
CA LYS A 131 -6.08 8.09 -9.59
C LYS A 131 -7.05 7.03 -9.08
N ALA A 132 -8.34 7.29 -9.23
CA ALA A 132 -9.38 6.35 -8.83
C ALA A 132 -9.29 5.01 -9.57
N PHE A 133 -9.61 3.91 -8.88
CA PHE A 133 -9.82 2.63 -9.52
C PHE A 133 -11.03 2.66 -10.47
N PRO A 134 -11.06 1.81 -11.51
CA PRO A 134 -12.26 1.64 -12.32
C PRO A 134 -13.50 1.36 -11.45
N GLY A 135 -14.63 1.98 -11.79
CA GLY A 135 -15.87 1.87 -11.03
C GLY A 135 -15.92 2.71 -9.73
N ARG A 136 -14.87 3.47 -9.42
CA ARG A 136 -14.82 4.40 -8.29
C ARG A 136 -14.66 5.82 -8.77
N ARG A 137 -15.27 6.76 -8.05
CA ARG A 137 -15.15 8.19 -8.28
C ARG A 137 -14.50 8.83 -7.06
N VAL A 138 -13.47 9.64 -7.29
CA VAL A 138 -12.83 10.45 -6.25
C VAL A 138 -12.82 11.89 -6.72
N ILE A 139 -13.29 12.79 -5.88
CA ILE A 139 -13.32 14.23 -6.11
C ILE A 139 -12.76 14.96 -4.90
N LEU A 140 -12.35 16.20 -5.10
CA LEU A 140 -12.09 17.14 -4.02
C LEU A 140 -13.27 18.10 -3.89
N VAL A 141 -13.64 18.44 -2.67
CA VAL A 141 -14.66 19.44 -2.37
C VAL A 141 -14.10 20.51 -1.43
N ASP A 142 -14.56 21.75 -1.60
CA ASP A 142 -14.26 22.85 -0.69
C ASP A 142 -15.16 22.85 0.56
N GLU A 143 -15.01 23.84 1.42
CA GLU A 143 -15.79 23.98 2.66
C GLU A 143 -17.31 24.23 2.39
N GLU A 144 -17.65 24.73 1.19
CA GLU A 144 -19.05 24.93 0.75
C GLU A 144 -19.63 23.70 0.04
N GLY A 145 -18.86 22.62 -0.08
CA GLY A 145 -19.28 21.38 -0.75
C GLY A 145 -19.20 21.42 -2.27
N LYS A 146 -18.56 22.42 -2.86
CA LYS A 146 -18.37 22.51 -4.31
C LYS A 146 -17.13 21.72 -4.72
N GLN A 147 -17.21 21.10 -5.88
CA GLN A 147 -16.09 20.37 -6.43
C GLN A 147 -14.92 21.30 -6.80
N VAL A 148 -13.74 21.00 -6.25
CA VAL A 148 -12.47 21.66 -6.60
C VAL A 148 -11.89 20.98 -7.83
N THR A 149 -11.65 21.76 -8.90
CA THR A 149 -11.06 21.27 -10.15
C THR A 149 -9.75 21.96 -10.51
N GLU A 150 -9.41 23.05 -9.84
CA GLU A 150 -8.22 23.84 -10.10
C GLU A 150 -6.98 23.19 -9.44
N PRO A 151 -5.87 23.00 -10.19
CA PRO A 151 -4.62 22.47 -9.61
C PRO A 151 -4.06 23.41 -8.52
N GLY A 152 -3.59 22.82 -7.43
CA GLY A 152 -2.99 23.53 -6.31
C GLY A 152 -3.99 24.02 -5.26
N VAL A 153 -5.30 23.93 -5.52
CA VAL A 153 -6.33 24.21 -4.52
C VAL A 153 -6.55 22.99 -3.65
N GLN A 154 -6.59 23.19 -2.33
CA GLN A 154 -6.87 22.11 -1.37
C GLN A 154 -8.37 21.88 -1.23
N GLY A 155 -8.75 20.63 -0.94
CA GLY A 155 -10.11 20.24 -0.66
C GLY A 155 -10.18 18.92 0.08
N GLU A 156 -11.35 18.61 0.61
CA GLU A 156 -11.65 17.32 1.23
C GLU A 156 -11.79 16.23 0.15
N ILE A 157 -11.21 15.06 0.41
CA ILE A 157 -11.32 13.91 -0.51
C ILE A 157 -12.65 13.21 -0.28
N CYS A 158 -13.52 13.26 -1.28
CA CYS A 158 -14.78 12.54 -1.31
C CYS A 158 -14.71 11.35 -2.28
N SER A 159 -15.18 10.20 -1.83
CA SER A 159 -15.19 8.96 -2.62
C SER A 159 -16.60 8.44 -2.81
N ALA A 160 -16.88 7.88 -4.00
CA ALA A 160 -18.14 7.22 -4.33
C ALA A 160 -17.90 6.00 -5.21
N GLY A 161 -18.84 5.06 -5.22
CA GLY A 161 -18.80 3.86 -6.05
C GLY A 161 -19.47 2.66 -5.36
N GLU A 162 -19.52 1.53 -6.05
CA GLU A 162 -20.18 0.30 -5.57
C GLU A 162 -19.56 -0.28 -4.31
N SER A 163 -18.32 0.08 -4.01
CA SER A 163 -17.61 -0.38 -2.81
C SER A 163 -17.76 0.52 -1.58
N LEU A 164 -18.61 1.56 -1.67
CA LEU A 164 -18.92 2.39 -0.52
C LEU A 164 -19.75 1.60 0.48
N ALA A 165 -19.36 1.66 1.76
CA ALA A 165 -20.09 1.03 2.84
C ALA A 165 -21.48 1.69 3.03
N ASN A 166 -22.47 0.89 3.44
CA ASN A 166 -23.83 1.39 3.69
C ASN A 166 -23.98 2.19 5.01
N GLY A 167 -22.89 2.46 5.68
CA GLY A 167 -22.81 3.13 6.99
C GLY A 167 -22.18 2.24 8.06
N CYS A 168 -22.07 2.77 9.28
CA CYS A 168 -21.61 2.03 10.44
C CYS A 168 -22.83 1.55 11.22
N LEU A 169 -22.82 0.29 11.69
CA LEU A 169 -23.73 -0.18 12.73
C LEU A 169 -23.24 0.39 14.06
N LEU A 170 -24.05 1.23 14.71
CA LEU A 170 -23.83 1.73 16.07
C LEU A 170 -24.29 0.68 17.07
#